data_ee33adb7fc7cada9fe0a18baf318b791
#
_entry.id   ee33adb7fc7cada9fe0a18baf318b791
#
_cell.length_a   1.000
_cell.length_b   1.000
_cell.length_c   1.000
_cell.angle_alpha   90.00
_cell.angle_beta   90.00
_cell.angle_gamma   90.00
#
_symmetry.space_group_name_H-M   'P 1'
#
loop_
_entity.id
_entity.type
_entity.pdbx_description
1 polymer ?
#
loop_
_entity_poly.entity_id
_entity_poly.type
_entity_poly.pdbx_seq_one_letter_code
_entity_poly.pdbx_strand_id
1 'polypeptide(L)'
;MKKQRFLVSSLFILCIYLLLIFVSEYQRQQDKLFFESKDLYSTDHLFVKETFQTIVKDKFKTSSDLSVFIPLESKNNDKVRGYFSKNYSDAHFPIKNGSFFSKPNSKEALVGKDVVTISENACTYYEYNNQKYNVIGYLGITNPSFLDDSVLINDSSLFNTPTNYLAIDGKKINTNYQDRFGKNNSYQNNMGLDRKVNSDYFSPLIYSLTLVIAIMCTVLIAYLIFTDLKKENYIKYILGTSTFIKYKSNLFYLLSTCIFPVFSCLLILPFFKIISIHYFFTFNLFLIQLLLMCFSFTCFFIKEERSNLHGVIL
;
A
#
# COMPACT_ATOMS: atom_id res chain seq x y z
N MET A 1 2.06 -3.53 41.24
CA MET A 1 1.00 -2.83 40.50
C MET A 1 1.50 -2.03 39.29
N LYS A 2 2.50 -1.12 39.37
CA LYS A 2 2.98 -0.34 38.18
C LYS A 2 3.49 -1.24 37.04
N LYS A 3 4.28 -2.31 37.31
CA LYS A 3 4.79 -3.24 36.29
C LYS A 3 3.68 -3.99 35.54
N GLN A 4 2.62 -4.40 36.23
CA GLN A 4 1.50 -5.10 35.59
C GLN A 4 0.71 -4.18 34.66
N ARG A 5 0.46 -2.93 35.06
CA ARG A 5 -0.26 -1.96 34.23
C ARG A 5 0.57 -1.53 33.01
N PHE A 6 1.88 -1.35 33.19
CA PHE A 6 2.81 -1.13 32.09
C PHE A 6 2.71 -2.26 31.04
N LEU A 7 2.80 -3.53 31.49
CA LEU A 7 2.67 -4.69 30.62
C LEU A 7 1.34 -4.75 29.91
N VAL A 8 0.25 -4.49 30.61
CA VAL A 8 -1.10 -4.52 30.02
C VAL A 8 -1.25 -3.43 28.95
N SER A 9 -0.85 -2.18 29.26
CA SER A 9 -0.91 -1.08 28.28
C SER A 9 -0.03 -1.36 27.06
N SER A 10 1.17 -1.89 27.26
CA SER A 10 2.09 -2.27 26.20
C SER A 10 1.53 -3.39 25.32
N LEU A 11 0.87 -4.40 25.93
CA LEU A 11 0.21 -5.47 25.20
C LEU A 11 -0.98 -4.96 24.35
N PHE A 12 -1.77 -4.04 24.88
CA PHE A 12 -2.85 -3.41 24.10
C PHE A 12 -2.32 -2.63 22.90
N ILE A 13 -1.23 -1.87 23.06
CA ILE A 13 -0.60 -1.16 21.95
C ILE A 13 -0.11 -2.16 20.88
N LEU A 14 0.51 -3.27 21.31
CA LEU A 14 0.94 -4.34 20.42
C LEU A 14 -0.24 -4.93 19.64
N CYS A 15 -1.36 -5.23 20.30
CA CYS A 15 -2.55 -5.78 19.66
C CYS A 15 -3.13 -4.83 18.60
N ILE A 16 -3.22 -3.53 18.90
CA ILE A 16 -3.71 -2.52 17.94
C ILE A 16 -2.77 -2.45 16.73
N TYR A 17 -1.46 -2.45 16.97
CA TYR A 17 -0.48 -2.36 15.91
C TYR A 17 -0.50 -3.59 14.99
N LEU A 18 -0.59 -4.80 15.56
CA LEU A 18 -0.72 -6.04 14.79
C LEU A 18 -2.02 -6.06 13.97
N LEU A 19 -3.12 -5.61 14.56
CA LEU A 19 -4.40 -5.52 13.88
C LEU A 19 -4.34 -4.55 12.69
N LEU A 20 -3.71 -3.39 12.83
CA LEU A 20 -3.51 -2.43 11.74
C LEU A 20 -2.66 -3.03 10.60
N ILE A 21 -1.59 -3.75 10.94
CA ILE A 21 -0.74 -4.42 9.94
C ILE A 21 -1.56 -5.49 9.21
N PHE A 22 -2.28 -6.34 9.93
CA PHE A 22 -3.05 -7.42 9.35
C PHE A 22 -4.14 -6.91 8.40
N VAL A 23 -4.90 -5.89 8.81
CA VAL A 23 -5.99 -5.34 7.98
C VAL A 23 -5.43 -4.59 6.77
N SER A 24 -4.32 -3.89 6.89
CA SER A 24 -3.67 -3.23 5.75
C SER A 24 -3.12 -4.23 4.73
N GLU A 25 -2.56 -5.36 5.20
CA GLU A 25 -2.10 -6.42 4.31
C GLU A 25 -3.26 -7.14 3.63
N TYR A 26 -4.35 -7.38 4.36
CA TYR A 26 -5.58 -7.92 3.78
C TYR A 26 -6.13 -7.02 2.67
N GLN A 27 -6.21 -5.69 2.91
CA GLN A 27 -6.62 -4.73 1.89
C GLN A 27 -5.73 -4.80 0.65
N ARG A 28 -4.41 -4.86 0.84
CA ARG A 28 -3.46 -4.97 -0.27
C ARG A 28 -3.64 -6.26 -1.08
N GLN A 29 -3.97 -7.37 -0.44
CA GLN A 29 -4.29 -8.62 -1.14
C GLN A 29 -5.58 -8.50 -1.94
N GLN A 30 -6.60 -7.83 -1.39
CA GLN A 30 -7.85 -7.58 -2.12
C GLN A 30 -7.63 -6.68 -3.34
N ASP A 31 -6.80 -5.65 -3.22
CA ASP A 31 -6.43 -4.78 -4.35
C ASP A 31 -5.75 -5.59 -5.48
N LYS A 32 -4.85 -6.51 -5.15
CA LYS A 32 -4.21 -7.39 -6.13
C LYS A 32 -5.20 -8.33 -6.82
N LEU A 33 -6.13 -8.93 -6.06
CA LEU A 33 -7.19 -9.78 -6.62
C LEU A 33 -8.10 -8.98 -7.55
N PHE A 34 -8.37 -7.73 -7.22
CA PHE A 34 -9.15 -6.84 -8.06
C PHE A 34 -8.44 -6.54 -9.39
N PHE A 35 -7.13 -6.25 -9.37
CA PHE A 35 -6.33 -6.07 -10.59
C PHE A 35 -6.27 -7.35 -11.44
N GLU A 36 -6.16 -8.52 -10.80
CA GLU A 36 -6.22 -9.81 -11.48
C GLU A 36 -7.55 -10.01 -12.21
N SER A 37 -8.67 -9.66 -11.55
CA SER A 37 -10.00 -9.78 -12.14
C SER A 37 -10.22 -8.89 -13.34
N LYS A 38 -9.58 -7.73 -13.37
CA LYS A 38 -9.68 -6.72 -14.43
C LYS A 38 -8.55 -6.81 -15.47
N ASP A 39 -7.91 -7.96 -15.55
CA ASP A 39 -6.87 -8.23 -16.54
C ASP A 39 -5.73 -7.19 -16.50
N LEU A 40 -5.28 -6.83 -15.29
CA LEU A 40 -4.22 -5.86 -14.97
C LEU A 40 -4.59 -4.38 -15.19
N TYR A 41 -5.85 -4.06 -15.46
CA TYR A 41 -6.29 -2.67 -15.59
C TYR A 41 -6.96 -2.16 -14.30
N SER A 42 -6.87 -0.86 -14.05
CA SER A 42 -7.66 -0.22 -12.99
C SER A 42 -9.11 0.02 -13.44
N THR A 43 -9.94 0.57 -12.54
CA THR A 43 -11.31 1.00 -12.88
C THR A 43 -11.36 2.15 -13.89
N ASP A 44 -10.31 2.96 -13.92
CA ASP A 44 -10.28 4.21 -14.69
C ASP A 44 -9.55 4.07 -16.03
N HIS A 45 -9.29 2.83 -16.50
CA HIS A 45 -8.60 2.62 -17.78
C HIS A 45 -9.44 3.01 -18.98
N LEU A 46 -8.76 3.36 -20.07
CA LEU A 46 -9.36 3.70 -21.36
C LEU A 46 -8.61 3.04 -22.51
N PHE A 47 -9.36 2.56 -23.50
CA PHE A 47 -8.80 2.18 -24.79
C PHE A 47 -8.86 3.37 -25.75
N VAL A 48 -7.72 3.69 -26.36
CA VAL A 48 -7.57 4.87 -27.23
C VAL A 48 -6.91 4.49 -28.54
N LYS A 49 -7.23 5.21 -29.62
CA LYS A 49 -6.65 4.99 -30.96
C LYS A 49 -5.43 5.88 -31.23
N GLU A 50 -4.99 6.63 -30.24
CA GLU A 50 -3.85 7.53 -30.35
C GLU A 50 -2.51 6.79 -30.35
N THR A 51 -1.46 7.45 -30.86
CA THR A 51 -0.11 6.87 -30.84
C THR A 51 0.52 7.03 -29.46
N PHE A 52 1.41 6.10 -29.11
CA PHE A 52 2.16 6.16 -27.86
C PHE A 52 2.92 7.49 -27.68
N GLN A 53 3.52 8.01 -28.75
CA GLN A 53 4.25 9.27 -28.68
C GLN A 53 3.33 10.45 -28.35
N THR A 54 2.16 10.55 -28.99
CA THR A 54 1.16 11.57 -28.70
C THR A 54 0.70 11.53 -27.26
N ILE A 55 0.45 10.32 -26.73
CA ILE A 55 0.01 10.16 -25.34
C ILE A 55 1.11 10.54 -24.36
N VAL A 56 2.27 9.91 -24.46
CA VAL A 56 3.31 10.00 -23.41
C VAL A 56 4.11 11.29 -23.49
N LYS A 57 4.48 11.74 -24.70
CA LYS A 57 5.35 12.90 -24.86
C LYS A 57 4.60 14.21 -24.91
N ASP A 58 3.46 14.25 -25.58
CA ASP A 58 2.78 15.52 -25.85
C ASP A 58 1.71 15.82 -24.80
N LYS A 59 0.75 14.94 -24.63
CA LYS A 59 -0.47 15.24 -23.86
C LYS A 59 -0.37 14.89 -22.36
N PHE A 60 0.31 13.81 -22.00
CA PHE A 60 0.45 13.39 -20.59
C PHE A 60 1.85 13.58 -20.04
N LYS A 61 2.62 14.53 -20.55
CA LYS A 61 4.00 14.77 -20.14
C LYS A 61 4.15 14.99 -18.62
N THR A 62 3.21 15.66 -18.00
CA THR A 62 3.24 16.03 -16.57
C THR A 62 2.56 15.02 -15.64
N SER A 63 1.90 13.98 -16.19
CA SER A 63 1.21 12.98 -15.36
C SER A 63 2.20 11.97 -14.84
N SER A 64 2.31 11.81 -13.50
CA SER A 64 3.19 10.82 -12.85
C SER A 64 2.60 9.41 -12.85
N ASP A 65 1.27 9.29 -12.87
CA ASP A 65 0.54 8.04 -12.64
C ASP A 65 0.04 7.38 -13.95
N LEU A 66 0.69 7.70 -15.08
CA LEU A 66 0.29 7.14 -16.36
C LEU A 66 0.97 5.80 -16.61
N SER A 67 0.17 4.77 -16.83
CA SER A 67 0.56 3.48 -17.38
C SER A 67 -0.06 3.29 -18.78
N VAL A 68 0.68 2.68 -19.69
CA VAL A 68 0.25 2.41 -21.06
C VAL A 68 0.50 0.94 -21.37
N PHE A 69 -0.52 0.29 -21.90
CA PHE A 69 -0.45 -1.11 -22.36
C PHE A 69 -0.71 -1.15 -23.87
N ILE A 70 0.07 -1.94 -24.56
CA ILE A 70 -0.09 -2.22 -25.98
C ILE A 70 -0.36 -3.72 -26.17
N PRO A 71 -1.53 -4.12 -26.71
CA PRO A 71 -1.76 -5.52 -27.06
C PRO A 71 -0.86 -5.93 -28.23
N LEU A 72 -0.27 -7.09 -28.11
CA LEU A 72 0.65 -7.65 -29.08
C LEU A 72 0.12 -9.00 -29.56
N GLU A 73 0.28 -9.29 -30.85
CA GLU A 73 -0.10 -10.59 -31.41
C GLU A 73 0.93 -11.65 -30.99
N SER A 74 0.45 -12.79 -30.49
CA SER A 74 1.26 -13.94 -30.14
C SER A 74 0.95 -15.14 -31.03
N LYS A 75 1.99 -15.90 -31.35
CA LYS A 75 1.82 -17.16 -32.10
C LYS A 75 1.31 -18.31 -31.22
N ASN A 76 1.43 -18.21 -29.91
CA ASN A 76 1.16 -19.28 -28.95
C ASN A 76 -0.15 -19.12 -28.19
N ASN A 77 -1.09 -18.29 -28.66
CA ASN A 77 -2.30 -17.91 -27.95
C ASN A 77 -2.09 -17.23 -26.59
N ASP A 78 -0.87 -16.85 -26.24
CA ASP A 78 -0.58 -16.08 -25.04
C ASP A 78 -1.15 -14.65 -25.20
N LYS A 79 -1.67 -14.08 -24.14
CA LYS A 79 -2.11 -12.67 -24.09
C LYS A 79 -0.91 -11.77 -23.82
N VAL A 80 -0.16 -11.44 -24.88
CA VAL A 80 1.06 -10.64 -24.76
C VAL A 80 0.73 -9.15 -24.79
N ARG A 81 1.30 -8.41 -23.85
CA ARG A 81 1.16 -6.95 -23.78
C ARG A 81 2.51 -6.29 -23.51
N GLY A 82 2.82 -5.25 -24.25
CA GLY A 82 3.89 -4.33 -23.88
C GLY A 82 3.41 -3.39 -22.80
N TYR A 83 4.24 -3.07 -21.83
CA TYR A 83 3.94 -2.22 -20.68
C TYR A 83 4.93 -1.06 -20.59
N PHE A 84 4.41 0.11 -20.35
CA PHE A 84 5.16 1.31 -20.02
C PHE A 84 4.48 2.05 -18.87
N SER A 85 5.26 2.50 -17.91
CA SER A 85 4.78 3.40 -16.86
C SER A 85 5.80 4.50 -16.61
N LYS A 86 5.34 5.63 -16.12
CA LYS A 86 6.21 6.69 -15.62
C LYS A 86 6.66 6.44 -14.18
N ASN A 87 5.90 5.65 -13.44
CA ASN A 87 6.21 5.26 -12.08
C ASN A 87 6.15 3.74 -11.94
N TYR A 88 7.30 3.12 -11.70
CA TYR A 88 7.43 1.67 -11.49
C TYR A 88 7.42 1.28 -10.01
N SER A 89 7.39 2.25 -9.07
CA SER A 89 7.57 1.97 -7.65
C SER A 89 6.34 1.40 -6.95
N ASP A 90 5.16 1.55 -7.53
CA ASP A 90 3.88 1.31 -6.84
C ASP A 90 2.92 0.42 -7.63
N ALA A 91 3.45 -0.63 -8.25
CA ALA A 91 2.60 -1.53 -8.99
C ALA A 91 1.86 -2.50 -8.05
N HIS A 92 0.57 -2.32 -7.92
CA HIS A 92 -0.35 -3.26 -7.25
C HIS A 92 -0.62 -4.51 -8.11
N PHE A 93 0.32 -4.86 -8.98
CA PHE A 93 0.18 -6.01 -9.87
C PHE A 93 0.13 -7.32 -9.08
N PRO A 94 -0.72 -8.27 -9.49
CA PRO A 94 -0.88 -9.58 -8.86
C PRO A 94 0.29 -10.50 -9.21
N ILE A 95 1.44 -10.29 -8.57
CA ILE A 95 2.64 -11.11 -8.73
C ILE A 95 2.65 -12.17 -7.64
N LYS A 96 2.77 -13.43 -8.04
CA LYS A 96 2.83 -14.58 -7.16
C LYS A 96 4.24 -14.79 -6.63
N ASN A 97 5.22 -14.79 -7.51
CA ASN A 97 6.64 -14.97 -7.20
C ASN A 97 7.47 -14.00 -8.03
N GLY A 98 8.62 -13.57 -7.50
CA GLY A 98 9.51 -12.64 -8.17
C GLY A 98 9.26 -11.18 -7.81
N SER A 99 9.61 -10.26 -8.70
CA SER A 99 9.50 -8.82 -8.52
C SER A 99 8.83 -8.15 -9.70
N PHE A 100 8.33 -6.93 -9.49
CA PHE A 100 7.86 -6.09 -10.59
C PHE A 100 9.02 -5.34 -11.25
N PHE A 101 8.79 -4.77 -12.41
CA PHE A 101 9.77 -3.95 -13.13
C PHE A 101 10.28 -2.80 -12.25
N SER A 102 11.60 -2.60 -12.23
CA SER A 102 12.22 -1.55 -11.42
C SER A 102 12.47 -0.25 -12.19
N LYS A 103 12.59 -0.33 -13.51
CA LYS A 103 12.92 0.79 -14.40
C LYS A 103 12.30 0.58 -15.78
N PRO A 104 12.08 1.68 -16.54
CA PRO A 104 11.57 1.58 -17.90
C PRO A 104 12.58 0.88 -18.80
N ASN A 105 12.06 0.19 -19.82
CA ASN A 105 12.84 -0.42 -20.90
C ASN A 105 13.94 -1.40 -20.45
N SER A 106 13.63 -2.19 -19.40
CA SER A 106 14.61 -3.14 -18.83
C SER A 106 14.75 -4.43 -19.61
N LYS A 107 13.94 -4.64 -20.67
CA LYS A 107 13.85 -5.90 -21.44
C LYS A 107 13.54 -7.12 -20.55
N GLU A 108 12.66 -6.92 -19.62
CA GLU A 108 12.18 -7.91 -18.69
C GLU A 108 10.74 -8.29 -19.01
N ALA A 109 10.33 -9.48 -18.59
CA ALA A 109 8.97 -9.99 -18.72
C ALA A 109 8.41 -10.49 -17.40
N LEU A 110 7.10 -10.32 -17.22
CA LEU A 110 6.29 -11.01 -16.25
C LEU A 110 5.39 -11.99 -17.00
N VAL A 111 5.34 -13.24 -16.57
CA VAL A 111 4.66 -14.31 -17.29
C VAL A 111 3.64 -15.02 -16.42
N GLY A 112 2.54 -15.47 -17.00
CA GLY A 112 1.61 -16.38 -16.35
C GLY A 112 2.18 -17.78 -16.20
N LYS A 113 1.52 -18.62 -15.41
CA LYS A 113 2.00 -19.98 -15.10
C LYS A 113 2.04 -20.90 -16.32
N ASP A 114 1.07 -20.75 -17.23
CA ASP A 114 0.89 -21.64 -18.37
C ASP A 114 1.65 -21.17 -19.63
N VAL A 115 2.36 -20.03 -19.53
CA VAL A 115 3.18 -19.47 -20.59
C VAL A 115 4.45 -20.28 -20.77
N VAL A 116 4.77 -20.64 -22.02
CA VAL A 116 5.99 -21.36 -22.35
C VAL A 116 7.20 -20.46 -22.21
N THR A 117 8.16 -20.88 -21.40
CA THR A 117 9.42 -20.18 -21.16
C THR A 117 10.63 -21.05 -21.47
N ILE A 118 11.76 -20.41 -21.76
CA ILE A 118 13.03 -21.08 -22.07
C ILE A 118 13.97 -20.86 -20.87
N SER A 119 14.52 -21.95 -20.32
CA SER A 119 15.52 -21.87 -19.27
C SER A 119 16.92 -22.07 -19.80
N GLU A 120 17.78 -21.06 -19.66
CA GLU A 120 19.19 -21.09 -20.08
C GLU A 120 20.06 -20.49 -18.97
N ASN A 121 21.16 -21.14 -18.61
CA ASN A 121 22.16 -20.64 -17.65
C ASN A 121 21.57 -20.14 -16.32
N ALA A 122 20.63 -20.90 -15.72
CA ALA A 122 19.91 -20.56 -14.50
C ALA A 122 19.00 -19.30 -14.60
N CYS A 123 18.81 -18.75 -15.80
CA CYS A 123 17.85 -17.69 -16.07
C CYS A 123 16.68 -18.22 -16.89
N THR A 124 15.51 -17.68 -16.66
CA THR A 124 14.30 -18.01 -17.44
C THR A 124 14.00 -16.86 -18.39
N TYR A 125 13.70 -17.19 -19.64
CA TYR A 125 13.42 -16.21 -20.69
C TYR A 125 12.07 -16.48 -21.33
N TYR A 126 11.38 -15.41 -21.70
CA TYR A 126 10.26 -15.44 -22.63
C TYR A 126 10.73 -14.93 -23.99
N GLU A 127 10.39 -15.64 -25.06
CA GLU A 127 10.75 -15.25 -26.41
C GLU A 127 9.56 -14.63 -27.15
N TYR A 128 9.74 -13.39 -27.60
CA TYR A 128 8.77 -12.69 -28.44
C TYR A 128 9.46 -12.05 -29.65
N ASN A 129 8.98 -12.36 -30.86
CA ASN A 129 9.56 -11.88 -32.13
C ASN A 129 11.09 -12.07 -32.25
N ASN A 130 11.59 -13.25 -31.91
CA ASN A 130 13.01 -13.62 -31.89
C ASN A 130 13.85 -12.79 -30.89
N GLN A 131 13.22 -12.11 -29.95
CA GLN A 131 13.90 -11.40 -28.87
C GLN A 131 13.62 -12.09 -27.54
N LYS A 132 14.67 -12.32 -26.75
CA LYS A 132 14.56 -12.91 -25.41
C LYS A 132 14.41 -11.83 -24.37
N TYR A 133 13.41 -11.99 -23.48
CA TYR A 133 13.12 -11.12 -22.34
C TYR A 133 13.34 -11.91 -21.06
N ASN A 134 14.09 -11.35 -20.12
CA ASN A 134 14.36 -12.00 -18.84
C ASN A 134 13.08 -12.06 -17.99
N VAL A 135 12.68 -13.25 -17.57
CA VAL A 135 11.51 -13.43 -16.69
C VAL A 135 11.91 -13.12 -15.26
N ILE A 136 11.34 -12.05 -14.72
CA ILE A 136 11.61 -11.58 -13.35
C ILE A 136 10.52 -11.93 -12.34
N GLY A 137 9.36 -12.38 -12.80
CA GLY A 137 8.28 -12.77 -11.93
C GLY A 137 7.11 -13.45 -12.65
N TYR A 138 6.22 -14.02 -11.86
CA TYR A 138 5.06 -14.76 -12.32
C TYR A 138 3.77 -14.03 -11.93
N LEU A 139 2.89 -13.82 -12.92
CA LEU A 139 1.57 -13.21 -12.77
C LEU A 139 0.56 -14.21 -12.20
N GLY A 140 -0.47 -13.67 -11.54
CA GLY A 140 -1.59 -14.43 -11.01
C GLY A 140 -1.39 -14.84 -9.55
N ILE A 141 -2.38 -14.57 -8.69
CA ILE A 141 -2.38 -14.93 -7.26
C ILE A 141 -3.29 -16.12 -7.02
N THR A 142 -4.42 -16.19 -7.75
CA THR A 142 -5.39 -17.28 -7.65
C THR A 142 -4.86 -18.56 -8.31
N ASN A 143 -5.50 -19.68 -8.04
CA ASN A 143 -5.18 -20.95 -8.70
C ASN A 143 -6.49 -21.70 -9.01
N PRO A 144 -6.95 -21.77 -10.27
CA PRO A 144 -6.37 -21.17 -11.49
C PRO A 144 -6.48 -19.63 -11.50
N SER A 145 -5.59 -18.97 -12.23
CA SER A 145 -5.59 -17.52 -12.42
C SER A 145 -6.07 -17.14 -13.82
N PHE A 146 -6.72 -15.98 -13.93
CA PHE A 146 -7.07 -15.40 -15.23
C PHE A 146 -5.87 -14.89 -16.01
N LEU A 147 -4.70 -14.82 -15.35
CA LEU A 147 -3.45 -14.36 -15.90
C LEU A 147 -2.48 -15.50 -16.22
N ASP A 148 -2.93 -16.75 -16.10
CA ASP A 148 -2.05 -17.92 -16.34
C ASP A 148 -1.52 -17.98 -17.79
N ASP A 149 -2.24 -17.38 -18.75
CA ASP A 149 -1.86 -17.23 -20.17
C ASP A 149 -1.34 -15.83 -20.54
N SER A 150 -1.09 -14.96 -19.56
CA SER A 150 -0.77 -13.56 -19.77
C SER A 150 0.72 -13.29 -19.69
N VAL A 151 1.20 -12.39 -20.56
CA VAL A 151 2.59 -11.92 -20.59
C VAL A 151 2.62 -10.40 -20.60
N LEU A 152 3.46 -9.81 -19.76
CA LEU A 152 3.70 -8.37 -19.73
C LEU A 152 5.19 -8.11 -20.01
N ILE A 153 5.50 -7.35 -21.05
CA ILE A 153 6.88 -7.07 -21.49
C ILE A 153 7.20 -5.60 -21.28
N ASN A 154 8.31 -5.32 -20.62
CA ASN A 154 8.82 -3.96 -20.39
C ASN A 154 9.88 -3.60 -21.45
N ASP A 155 9.40 -3.24 -22.63
CA ASP A 155 10.24 -2.78 -23.74
C ASP A 155 9.54 -1.66 -24.52
N SER A 156 10.13 -0.48 -24.52
CA SER A 156 9.57 0.68 -25.21
C SER A 156 9.59 0.57 -26.73
N SER A 157 10.42 -0.30 -27.32
CA SER A 157 10.48 -0.53 -28.76
C SER A 157 9.19 -1.13 -29.31
N LEU A 158 8.46 -1.88 -28.50
CA LEU A 158 7.18 -2.50 -28.85
C LEU A 158 6.08 -1.49 -29.16
N PHE A 159 6.16 -0.28 -28.62
CA PHE A 159 5.20 0.78 -28.85
C PHE A 159 5.33 1.49 -30.21
N ASN A 160 6.32 1.13 -30.99
CA ASN A 160 6.47 1.59 -32.37
C ASN A 160 5.71 0.69 -33.37
N THR A 161 5.18 -0.44 -32.94
CA THR A 161 4.35 -1.31 -33.78
C THR A 161 2.98 -0.67 -34.00
N PRO A 162 2.45 -0.72 -35.24
CA PRO A 162 1.10 -0.23 -35.49
C PRO A 162 0.09 -1.14 -34.80
N THR A 163 -0.72 -0.57 -33.94
CA THR A 163 -1.79 -1.28 -33.24
C THR A 163 -3.10 -0.53 -33.39
N ASN A 164 -4.21 -1.26 -33.30
CA ASN A 164 -5.53 -0.67 -33.44
C ASN A 164 -5.92 0.21 -32.26
N TYR A 165 -5.33 -0.07 -31.08
CA TYR A 165 -5.60 0.69 -29.87
C TYR A 165 -4.48 0.50 -28.82
N LEU A 166 -4.38 1.47 -27.92
CA LEU A 166 -3.60 1.40 -26.68
C LEU A 166 -4.56 1.43 -25.50
N ALA A 167 -4.24 0.71 -24.42
CA ALA A 167 -4.90 0.91 -23.16
C ALA A 167 -4.07 1.87 -22.31
N ILE A 168 -4.69 2.94 -21.84
CA ILE A 168 -4.10 3.91 -20.91
C ILE A 168 -4.78 3.78 -19.56
N ASP A 169 -3.99 3.84 -18.52
CA ASP A 169 -4.44 3.66 -17.15
C ASP A 169 -3.81 4.70 -16.22
N GLY A 170 -4.56 5.15 -15.23
CA GLY A 170 -4.12 6.14 -14.26
C GLY A 170 -5.27 6.82 -13.55
N LYS A 171 -4.99 7.51 -12.46
CA LYS A 171 -6.00 8.21 -11.68
C LYS A 171 -6.74 9.26 -12.52
N LYS A 172 -8.09 9.16 -12.54
CA LYS A 172 -8.97 10.08 -13.30
C LYS A 172 -8.61 10.19 -14.77
N ILE A 173 -8.11 9.10 -15.37
CA ILE A 173 -7.64 9.13 -16.76
C ILE A 173 -8.75 9.55 -17.74
N ASN A 174 -10.00 9.16 -17.47
CA ASN A 174 -11.17 9.51 -18.29
C ASN A 174 -11.35 11.02 -18.40
N THR A 175 -11.37 11.74 -17.29
CA THR A 175 -11.52 13.20 -17.27
C THR A 175 -10.31 13.88 -17.90
N ASN A 176 -9.11 13.46 -17.55
CA ASN A 176 -7.87 14.00 -18.08
C ASN A 176 -7.73 13.81 -19.60
N TYR A 177 -8.22 12.68 -20.12
CA TYR A 177 -8.20 12.40 -21.55
C TYR A 177 -9.23 13.26 -22.30
N GLN A 178 -10.45 13.34 -21.79
CA GLN A 178 -11.52 14.15 -22.41
C GLN A 178 -11.15 15.64 -22.48
N ASP A 179 -10.49 16.16 -21.46
CA ASP A 179 -10.03 17.56 -21.42
C ASP A 179 -8.95 17.86 -22.47
N ARG A 180 -8.12 16.85 -22.82
CA ARG A 180 -6.96 17.02 -23.71
C ARG A 180 -7.22 16.67 -25.17
N PHE A 181 -8.12 15.71 -25.42
CA PHE A 181 -8.40 15.16 -26.76
C PHE A 181 -9.86 15.36 -27.22
N GLY A 182 -10.77 15.75 -26.32
CA GLY A 182 -12.19 15.80 -26.61
C GLY A 182 -12.86 14.40 -26.49
N LYS A 183 -14.18 14.40 -26.44
CA LYS A 183 -14.97 13.20 -26.12
C LYS A 183 -14.98 12.09 -27.20
N ASN A 184 -14.57 12.38 -28.42
CA ASN A 184 -14.88 11.52 -29.57
C ASN A 184 -13.83 10.43 -29.86
N ASN A 185 -12.66 10.46 -29.23
CA ASN A 185 -11.54 9.57 -29.60
C ASN A 185 -11.27 8.45 -28.58
N SER A 186 -11.95 8.43 -27.44
CA SER A 186 -11.78 7.39 -26.44
C SER A 186 -12.83 6.31 -26.59
N TYR A 187 -12.43 5.08 -26.38
CA TYR A 187 -13.29 3.94 -26.34
C TYR A 187 -13.09 3.23 -24.99
N GLN A 188 -14.14 3.15 -24.19
CA GLN A 188 -14.13 2.37 -22.96
C GLN A 188 -14.71 1.01 -23.26
N ASN A 189 -13.90 -0.03 -23.14
CA ASN A 189 -14.35 -1.38 -23.35
C ASN A 189 -14.54 -2.09 -22.01
N ASN A 190 -15.79 -2.31 -21.66
CA ASN A 190 -16.15 -3.16 -20.52
C ASN A 190 -16.26 -4.64 -20.91
N MET A 191 -15.73 -5.04 -22.09
CA MET A 191 -15.88 -6.40 -22.59
C MET A 191 -15.29 -7.44 -21.62
N GLY A 192 -16.15 -8.00 -20.79
CA GLY A 192 -15.84 -9.17 -19.97
C GLY A 192 -14.82 -8.96 -18.84
N LEU A 193 -14.44 -7.70 -18.56
CA LEU A 193 -13.49 -7.39 -17.50
C LEU A 193 -14.12 -7.44 -16.10
N ASP A 194 -15.45 -7.44 -16.00
CA ASP A 194 -16.17 -7.65 -14.74
C ASP A 194 -16.29 -9.15 -14.42
N ARG A 195 -15.16 -9.82 -14.36
CA ARG A 195 -15.13 -11.23 -13.94
C ARG A 195 -15.43 -11.29 -12.45
N LYS A 196 -16.33 -12.19 -12.05
CA LYS A 196 -16.60 -12.48 -10.64
C LYS A 196 -15.37 -13.14 -10.03
N VAL A 197 -14.51 -12.34 -9.43
CA VAL A 197 -13.47 -12.82 -8.53
C VAL A 197 -14.02 -12.67 -7.12
N ASN A 198 -13.61 -13.54 -6.21
CA ASN A 198 -13.87 -13.44 -4.77
C ASN A 198 -13.14 -12.23 -4.15
N SER A 199 -13.23 -11.07 -4.79
CA SER A 199 -12.77 -9.82 -4.21
C SER A 199 -13.82 -9.33 -3.22
N ASP A 200 -13.37 -9.01 -2.02
CA ASP A 200 -14.23 -8.49 -0.98
C ASP A 200 -14.47 -6.98 -1.20
N TYR A 201 -15.66 -6.64 -1.68
CA TYR A 201 -16.07 -5.23 -1.87
C TYR A 201 -16.19 -4.45 -0.55
N PHE A 202 -16.29 -5.15 0.59
CA PHE A 202 -16.36 -4.52 1.92
C PHE A 202 -14.99 -4.20 2.51
N SER A 203 -13.91 -4.68 1.90
CA SER A 203 -12.55 -4.49 2.36
C SER A 203 -12.19 -3.01 2.65
N PRO A 204 -12.51 -2.00 1.81
CA PRO A 204 -12.22 -0.59 2.13
C PRO A 204 -13.02 -0.09 3.33
N LEU A 205 -14.23 -0.57 3.52
CA LEU A 205 -15.09 -0.21 4.66
C LEU A 205 -14.52 -0.82 5.95
N ILE A 206 -14.11 -2.09 5.92
CA ILE A 206 -13.47 -2.77 7.05
C ILE A 206 -12.19 -2.04 7.43
N TYR A 207 -11.37 -1.64 6.45
CA TYR A 207 -10.15 -0.90 6.68
C TYR A 207 -10.42 0.46 7.36
N SER A 208 -11.37 1.24 6.84
CA SER A 208 -11.72 2.54 7.42
C SER A 208 -12.28 2.43 8.84
N LEU A 209 -13.15 1.44 9.10
CA LEU A 209 -13.69 1.17 10.42
C LEU A 209 -12.58 0.77 11.41
N THR A 210 -11.66 -0.09 10.98
CA THR A 210 -10.51 -0.49 11.79
C THR A 210 -9.62 0.68 12.15
N LEU A 211 -9.39 1.63 11.22
CA LEU A 211 -8.65 2.86 11.50
C LEU A 211 -9.34 3.69 12.58
N VAL A 212 -10.65 3.89 12.49
CA VAL A 212 -11.42 4.65 13.50
C VAL A 212 -11.31 3.97 14.87
N ILE A 213 -11.49 2.65 14.95
CA ILE A 213 -11.36 1.89 16.19
C ILE A 213 -9.93 2.01 16.74
N ALA A 214 -8.91 1.91 15.92
CA ALA A 214 -7.51 2.02 16.34
C ALA A 214 -7.20 3.42 16.92
N ILE A 215 -7.75 4.49 16.30
CA ILE A 215 -7.61 5.86 16.80
C ILE A 215 -8.29 5.98 18.18
N MET A 216 -9.53 5.52 18.33
CA MET A 216 -10.24 5.56 19.60
C MET A 216 -9.52 4.78 20.70
N CYS A 217 -9.06 3.57 20.40
CA CYS A 217 -8.28 2.76 21.33
C CYS A 217 -6.96 3.42 21.75
N THR A 218 -6.27 4.07 20.80
CA THR A 218 -5.01 4.79 21.09
C THR A 218 -5.24 5.96 22.04
N VAL A 219 -6.30 6.74 21.83
CA VAL A 219 -6.69 7.83 22.72
C VAL A 219 -7.06 7.30 24.12
N LEU A 220 -7.81 6.21 24.18
CA LEU A 220 -8.21 5.56 25.43
C LEU A 220 -6.98 5.06 26.21
N ILE A 221 -6.01 4.45 25.55
CA ILE A 221 -4.77 4.00 26.22
C ILE A 221 -3.96 5.19 26.72
N ALA A 222 -3.86 6.28 25.96
CA ALA A 222 -3.21 7.50 26.40
C ALA A 222 -3.87 8.06 27.67
N TYR A 223 -5.22 8.03 27.72
CA TYR A 223 -5.99 8.42 28.90
C TYR A 223 -5.75 7.49 30.10
N LEU A 224 -5.73 6.18 29.89
CA LEU A 224 -5.45 5.20 30.97
C LEU A 224 -4.05 5.39 31.55
N ILE A 225 -3.03 5.56 30.69
CA ILE A 225 -1.67 5.86 31.15
C ILE A 225 -1.64 7.18 31.93
N PHE A 226 -2.33 8.20 31.44
CA PHE A 226 -2.42 9.48 32.15
C PHE A 226 -3.07 9.32 33.54
N THR A 227 -4.19 8.59 33.66
CA THR A 227 -4.87 8.37 34.94
C THR A 227 -3.99 7.61 35.94
N ASP A 228 -3.18 6.67 35.48
CA ASP A 228 -2.22 5.95 36.31
C ASP A 228 -1.13 6.86 36.86
N LEU A 229 -0.70 7.87 36.10
CA LEU A 229 0.31 8.84 36.51
C LEU A 229 -0.26 10.01 37.34
N LYS A 230 -1.57 10.18 37.35
CA LYS A 230 -2.24 11.31 38.01
C LYS A 230 -1.86 11.44 39.52
N LYS A 231 -1.87 10.35 40.26
CA LYS A 231 -1.50 10.35 41.69
C LYS A 231 -0.05 10.78 41.91
N GLU A 232 0.87 10.31 41.06
CA GLU A 232 2.29 10.68 41.16
C GLU A 232 2.50 12.15 40.77
N ASN A 233 1.78 12.62 39.75
CA ASN A 233 1.82 14.02 39.36
C ASN A 233 1.27 14.95 40.44
N TYR A 234 0.24 14.54 41.17
CA TYR A 234 -0.31 15.31 42.31
C TYR A 234 0.72 15.39 43.45
N ILE A 235 1.40 14.30 43.82
CA ILE A 235 2.46 14.32 44.84
C ILE A 235 3.59 15.23 44.39
N LYS A 236 4.05 15.14 43.13
CA LYS A 236 5.11 16.00 42.56
C LYS A 236 4.66 17.49 42.55
N TYR A 237 3.36 17.76 42.39
CA TYR A 237 2.81 19.12 42.48
C TYR A 237 2.92 19.68 43.90
N ILE A 238 2.54 18.91 44.93
CA ILE A 238 2.67 19.31 46.33
C ILE A 238 4.14 19.55 46.69
N LEU A 239 5.04 18.77 46.17
CA LEU A 239 6.49 18.93 46.38
C LEU A 239 7.12 20.10 45.61
N GLY A 240 6.32 20.89 44.87
CA GLY A 240 6.80 22.07 44.14
C GLY A 240 7.61 21.78 42.90
N THR A 241 7.59 20.54 42.37
CA THR A 241 8.31 20.23 41.15
C THR A 241 7.72 20.96 39.93
N SER A 242 8.55 21.52 39.07
CA SER A 242 8.12 22.28 37.91
C SER A 242 7.30 21.41 36.95
N THR A 243 6.31 22.02 36.28
CA THR A 243 5.43 21.37 35.30
C THR A 243 6.21 20.72 34.15
N PHE A 244 7.30 21.35 33.73
CA PHE A 244 8.18 20.82 32.67
C PHE A 244 8.87 19.51 33.07
N ILE A 245 9.38 19.39 34.29
CA ILE A 245 10.02 18.17 34.79
C ILE A 245 8.99 17.04 34.90
N LYS A 246 7.79 17.33 35.40
CA LYS A 246 6.67 16.37 35.44
C LYS A 246 6.33 15.87 34.04
N TYR A 247 6.13 16.78 33.10
CA TYR A 247 5.78 16.44 31.72
C TYR A 247 6.86 15.57 31.06
N LYS A 248 8.13 15.95 31.16
CA LYS A 248 9.27 15.19 30.60
C LYS A 248 9.32 13.76 31.16
N SER A 249 9.16 13.61 32.49
CA SER A 249 9.16 12.29 33.15
C SER A 249 8.00 11.41 32.66
N ASN A 250 6.83 11.99 32.49
CA ASN A 250 5.62 11.28 32.03
C ASN A 250 5.72 10.92 30.56
N LEU A 251 6.24 11.81 29.72
CA LEU A 251 6.48 11.55 28.31
C LEU A 251 7.48 10.41 28.11
N PHE A 252 8.56 10.39 28.91
CA PHE A 252 9.51 9.30 28.87
C PHE A 252 8.89 7.96 29.24
N TYR A 253 8.01 7.91 30.24
CA TYR A 253 7.25 6.72 30.60
C TYR A 253 6.33 6.26 29.45
N LEU A 254 5.60 7.19 28.82
CA LEU A 254 4.76 6.91 27.67
C LEU A 254 5.57 6.32 26.50
N LEU A 255 6.69 6.96 26.14
CA LEU A 255 7.57 6.50 25.06
C LEU A 255 8.13 5.11 25.35
N SER A 256 8.55 4.83 26.58
CA SER A 256 9.05 3.51 26.95
C SER A 256 7.97 2.42 26.82
N THR A 257 6.72 2.76 27.12
CA THR A 257 5.55 1.86 26.94
C THR A 257 5.28 1.57 25.47
N CYS A 258 5.57 2.51 24.56
CA CYS A 258 5.40 2.33 23.12
C CYS A 258 6.55 1.59 22.45
N ILE A 259 7.77 1.79 22.89
CA ILE A 259 8.98 1.21 22.27
C ILE A 259 8.99 -0.32 22.41
N PHE A 260 8.59 -0.85 23.57
CA PHE A 260 8.58 -2.30 23.81
C PHE A 260 7.71 -3.09 22.83
N PRO A 261 6.43 -2.71 22.55
CA PRO A 261 5.61 -3.39 21.55
C PRO A 261 6.21 -3.40 20.15
N VAL A 262 6.86 -2.29 19.75
CA VAL A 262 7.46 -2.17 18.42
C VAL A 262 8.63 -3.13 18.24
N PHE A 263 9.53 -3.19 19.22
CA PHE A 263 10.60 -4.17 19.20
C PHE A 263 10.06 -5.60 19.16
N SER A 264 9.03 -5.90 19.95
CA SER A 264 8.37 -7.20 19.93
C SER A 264 7.78 -7.53 18.56
N CYS A 265 7.13 -6.56 17.91
CA CYS A 265 6.58 -6.70 16.56
C CYS A 265 7.68 -6.99 15.53
N LEU A 266 8.76 -6.20 15.53
CA LEU A 266 9.87 -6.39 14.60
C LEU A 266 10.55 -7.75 14.74
N LEU A 267 10.53 -8.34 15.94
CA LEU A 267 11.04 -9.69 16.18
C LEU A 267 10.07 -10.78 15.73
N ILE A 268 8.78 -10.56 15.88
CA ILE A 268 7.74 -11.58 15.61
C ILE A 268 7.38 -11.64 14.12
N LEU A 269 7.28 -10.50 13.43
CA LEU A 269 6.84 -10.41 12.04
C LEU A 269 7.65 -11.26 11.04
N PRO A 270 8.99 -11.37 11.14
CA PRO A 270 9.76 -12.23 10.23
C PRO A 270 9.43 -13.71 10.32
N PHE A 271 8.91 -14.17 11.46
CA PHE A 271 8.49 -15.59 11.62
C PHE A 271 7.20 -15.92 10.87
N PHE A 272 6.37 -14.92 10.60
CA PHE A 272 5.19 -15.08 9.77
C PHE A 272 5.55 -14.84 8.28
N LYS A 273 6.11 -15.87 7.62
CA LYS A 273 6.49 -15.86 6.19
C LYS A 273 5.36 -15.47 5.22
N ILE A 274 4.13 -15.35 5.71
CA ILE A 274 2.92 -15.07 4.92
C ILE A 274 2.82 -13.58 4.54
N ILE A 275 3.54 -12.70 5.24
CA ILE A 275 3.40 -11.26 5.08
C ILE A 275 4.67 -10.72 4.40
N SER A 276 4.56 -10.28 3.16
CA SER A 276 5.59 -9.47 2.51
C SER A 276 5.58 -8.08 3.14
N ILE A 277 6.34 -7.92 4.22
CA ILE A 277 6.29 -6.72 5.04
C ILE A 277 6.97 -5.57 4.31
N HIS A 278 6.21 -4.55 3.95
CA HIS A 278 6.77 -3.25 3.60
C HIS A 278 7.19 -2.53 4.89
N TYR A 279 8.44 -2.74 5.33
CA TYR A 279 8.98 -2.13 6.55
C TYR A 279 8.76 -0.61 6.62
N PHE A 280 8.83 0.08 5.52
CA PHE A 280 8.57 1.52 5.45
C PHE A 280 7.12 1.87 5.80
N PHE A 281 6.15 1.11 5.30
CA PHE A 281 4.74 1.33 5.59
C PHE A 281 4.41 1.04 7.06
N THR A 282 4.90 -0.09 7.59
CA THR A 282 4.71 -0.47 9.00
C THR A 282 5.35 0.53 9.96
N PHE A 283 6.51 1.07 9.60
CA PHE A 283 7.18 2.13 10.36
C PHE A 283 6.37 3.42 10.38
N ASN A 284 5.82 3.86 9.25
CA ASN A 284 4.97 5.04 9.17
C ASN A 284 3.68 4.90 9.99
N LEU A 285 3.02 3.75 9.95
CA LEU A 285 1.85 3.47 10.80
C LEU A 285 2.18 3.60 12.29
N PHE A 286 3.31 3.04 12.70
CA PHE A 286 3.78 3.19 14.07
C PHE A 286 4.04 4.64 14.45
N LEU A 287 4.70 5.40 13.58
CA LEU A 287 5.01 6.80 13.83
C LEU A 287 3.75 7.64 13.99
N ILE A 288 2.73 7.41 13.15
CA ILE A 288 1.43 8.08 13.24
C ILE A 288 0.73 7.73 14.57
N GLN A 289 0.72 6.46 14.96
CA GLN A 289 0.14 6.02 16.22
C GLN A 289 0.82 6.64 17.43
N LEU A 290 2.16 6.69 17.41
CA LEU A 290 2.96 7.31 18.47
C LEU A 290 2.70 8.81 18.58
N LEU A 291 2.65 9.53 17.46
CA LEU A 291 2.32 10.96 17.43
C LEU A 291 0.92 11.24 18.00
N LEU A 292 -0.08 10.44 17.59
CA LEU A 292 -1.45 10.56 18.09
C LEU A 292 -1.51 10.33 19.61
N MET A 293 -0.77 9.34 20.11
CA MET A 293 -0.71 9.02 21.52
C MET A 293 -0.04 10.13 22.33
N CYS A 294 1.08 10.68 21.85
CA CYS A 294 1.76 11.82 22.47
C CYS A 294 0.87 13.07 22.48
N PHE A 295 0.19 13.34 21.38
CA PHE A 295 -0.74 14.47 21.28
C PHE A 295 -1.90 14.34 22.28
N SER A 296 -2.57 13.20 22.30
CA SER A 296 -3.68 12.94 23.23
C SER A 296 -3.25 13.05 24.69
N PHE A 297 -2.10 12.45 25.02
CA PHE A 297 -1.52 12.54 26.37
C PHE A 297 -1.23 13.99 26.79
N THR A 298 -0.65 14.77 25.87
CA THR A 298 -0.35 16.19 26.12
C THR A 298 -1.61 17.00 26.40
N CYS A 299 -2.68 16.74 25.63
CA CYS A 299 -3.99 17.39 25.86
C CYS A 299 -4.56 17.08 27.26
N PHE A 300 -4.48 15.81 27.69
CA PHE A 300 -4.94 15.43 29.03
C PHE A 300 -4.07 16.06 30.13
N PHE A 301 -2.75 16.09 29.94
CA PHE A 301 -1.82 16.71 30.90
C PHE A 301 -2.07 18.22 31.06
N ILE A 302 -2.25 18.96 29.96
CA ILE A 302 -2.51 20.40 30.00
C ILE A 302 -3.86 20.67 30.68
N LYS A 303 -4.88 19.86 30.40
CA LYS A 303 -6.21 20.01 31.04
C LYS A 303 -6.11 19.84 32.55
N GLU A 304 -5.37 18.86 33.04
CA GLU A 304 -5.18 18.60 34.46
C GLU A 304 -4.39 19.74 35.15
N GLU A 305 -3.31 20.22 34.55
CA GLU A 305 -2.49 21.31 35.11
C GLU A 305 -3.35 22.61 35.23
N ARG A 306 -4.18 22.88 34.23
CA ARG A 306 -5.15 24.03 34.32
C ARG A 306 -6.14 23.83 35.45
N SER A 307 -6.67 22.63 35.62
CA SER A 307 -7.63 22.33 36.72
C SER A 307 -6.96 22.49 38.10
N ASN A 308 -5.72 22.06 38.24
CA ASN A 308 -4.96 22.23 39.51
C ASN A 308 -4.68 23.71 39.85
N LEU A 309 -4.41 24.54 38.82
CA LEU A 309 -4.22 25.99 39.01
C LEU A 309 -5.52 26.69 39.43
N HIS A 310 -6.65 26.31 38.88
CA HIS A 310 -7.96 26.89 39.27
C HIS A 310 -8.42 26.41 40.63
N GLY A 311 -8.11 25.17 41.04
CA GLY A 311 -8.45 24.65 42.38
C GLY A 311 -7.65 25.23 43.53
N VAL A 312 -6.56 25.96 43.27
CA VAL A 312 -5.75 26.68 44.27
C VAL A 312 -6.28 28.13 44.48
N ILE A 313 -7.11 28.61 43.56
CA ILE A 313 -7.66 29.98 43.60
C ILE A 313 -9.03 30.02 44.33
N LEU A 314 -9.61 28.85 44.63
CA LEU A 314 -10.83 28.71 45.49
C LEU A 314 -10.44 28.16 46.85
#